data_2e64575049c4560aae1d4fb1894c2fba
#
_entry.id   2e64575049c4560aae1d4fb1894c2fba
#
_cell.length_a   1.000
_cell.length_b   1.000
_cell.length_c   1.000
_cell.angle_alpha   90.00
_cell.angle_beta   90.00
_cell.angle_gamma   90.00
#
_symmetry.space_group_name_H-M   'P 1'
#
loop_
_entity.id
_entity.type
_entity.pdbx_description
1 polymer ?
#
loop_
_entity_poly.entity_id
_entity_poly.type
_entity_poly.pdbx_seq_one_letter_code
_entity_poly.pdbx_strand_id
1 'polypeptide(L)'
;SKGLKDCLKLIHFHIGSQVTKIRRIKTALREASQFYVQLHAMGFKVEFVDIGGGLGVDYDGTRSSSSESSVNYSIQEYVNDSISTLVDASDKNGIPHPNIITESGRALTAHHSVLIFEVLETTTLPEWDDDEEVTEEDHELVQELYGIWDTLNQNKMLEAWHDAQQIREEALDLFSHGIVDLKTRAQIERLYWSVMR
;
A
#
# COMPACT_ATOMS: atom_id res chain seq x y z
N SER A 1 22.46 1.27 -37.49
CA SER A 1 21.52 2.15 -36.74
C SER A 1 20.79 3.05 -37.75
N LYS A 2 19.46 3.16 -37.60
CA LYS A 2 18.63 3.95 -38.55
C LYS A 2 18.74 5.49 -38.34
N GLY A 3 19.73 5.99 -37.61
CA GLY A 3 19.89 7.43 -37.32
C GLY A 3 18.80 8.05 -36.42
N LEU A 4 18.04 7.21 -35.68
CA LEU A 4 16.87 7.64 -34.90
C LEU A 4 17.20 7.99 -33.42
N LYS A 5 18.47 8.09 -33.05
CA LYS A 5 18.86 8.36 -31.65
C LYS A 5 18.36 9.71 -31.13
N ASP A 6 18.18 10.68 -32.01
CA ASP A 6 17.68 12.01 -31.67
C ASP A 6 16.12 12.06 -31.54
N CYS A 7 15.42 10.97 -31.87
CA CYS A 7 13.96 10.93 -31.78
C CYS A 7 13.44 10.59 -30.40
N LEU A 8 14.24 9.93 -29.55
CA LEU A 8 13.87 9.63 -28.17
C LEU A 8 14.20 10.83 -27.29
N LYS A 9 13.18 11.60 -26.90
CA LYS A 9 13.32 12.85 -26.15
C LYS A 9 12.87 12.76 -24.70
N LEU A 10 11.98 11.83 -24.40
CA LEU A 10 11.34 11.69 -23.10
C LEU A 10 11.32 10.23 -22.69
N ILE A 11 11.56 9.98 -21.41
CA ILE A 11 11.24 8.73 -20.72
C ILE A 11 10.15 9.00 -19.69
N HIS A 12 9.22 8.07 -19.56
CA HIS A 12 8.09 8.16 -18.63
C HIS A 12 7.97 6.90 -17.79
N PHE A 13 7.57 7.07 -16.55
CA PHE A 13 7.14 5.97 -15.70
C PHE A 13 5.99 6.40 -14.77
N HIS A 14 5.18 5.43 -14.38
CA HIS A 14 4.08 5.64 -13.44
C HIS A 14 4.02 4.45 -12.47
N ILE A 15 4.08 4.71 -11.17
CA ILE A 15 4.22 3.65 -10.14
C ILE A 15 2.92 3.28 -9.43
N GLY A 16 1.82 3.88 -9.84
CA GLY A 16 0.48 3.62 -9.31
C GLY A 16 -0.21 4.87 -8.81
N SER A 17 -1.32 4.68 -8.09
CA SER A 17 -2.15 5.74 -7.54
C SER A 17 -2.12 5.70 -6.02
N GLN A 18 -2.29 6.86 -5.37
CA GLN A 18 -2.30 6.99 -3.91
C GLN A 18 -1.08 6.28 -3.27
N VAL A 19 0.12 6.69 -3.71
CA VAL A 19 1.37 6.11 -3.19
C VAL A 19 1.63 6.65 -1.79
N THR A 20 1.40 5.83 -0.78
CA THR A 20 1.42 6.23 0.63
C THR A 20 2.84 6.36 1.21
N LYS A 21 3.83 5.72 0.58
CA LYS A 21 5.19 5.60 1.13
C LYS A 21 6.21 6.28 0.23
N ILE A 22 6.90 7.31 0.72
CA ILE A 22 7.98 8.00 0.00
C ILE A 22 9.07 7.05 -0.50
N ARG A 23 9.34 5.98 0.24
CA ARG A 23 10.33 4.97 -0.15
C ARG A 23 10.07 4.35 -1.52
N ARG A 24 8.78 4.14 -1.88
CA ARG A 24 8.42 3.61 -3.20
C ARG A 24 8.79 4.58 -4.32
N ILE A 25 8.55 5.87 -4.08
CA ILE A 25 8.91 6.95 -5.01
C ILE A 25 10.43 7.00 -5.18
N LYS A 26 11.19 7.03 -4.08
CA LYS A 26 12.66 7.03 -4.10
C LYS A 26 13.24 5.83 -4.87
N THR A 27 12.66 4.66 -4.71
CA THR A 27 13.10 3.45 -5.43
C THR A 27 12.87 3.59 -6.93
N ALA A 28 11.69 4.04 -7.34
CA ALA A 28 11.35 4.25 -8.75
C ALA A 28 12.22 5.35 -9.40
N LEU A 29 12.48 6.44 -8.68
CA LEU A 29 13.36 7.51 -9.15
C LEU A 29 14.79 7.02 -9.38
N ARG A 30 15.33 6.20 -8.48
CA ARG A 30 16.66 5.60 -8.66
C ARG A 30 16.71 4.71 -9.91
N GLU A 31 15.70 3.89 -10.12
CA GLU A 31 15.63 3.07 -11.33
C GLU A 31 15.54 3.92 -12.59
N ALA A 32 14.63 4.89 -12.62
CA ALA A 32 14.48 5.81 -13.75
C ALA A 32 15.77 6.60 -14.03
N SER A 33 16.48 7.03 -13.00
CA SER A 33 17.78 7.71 -13.16
C SER A 33 18.83 6.83 -13.84
N GLN A 34 18.81 5.51 -13.58
CA GLN A 34 19.70 4.57 -14.28
C GLN A 34 19.32 4.43 -15.77
N PHE A 35 18.01 4.36 -16.09
CA PHE A 35 17.59 4.39 -17.50
C PHE A 35 18.06 5.66 -18.20
N TYR A 36 17.90 6.82 -17.57
CA TYR A 36 18.35 8.11 -18.09
C TYR A 36 19.85 8.09 -18.39
N VAL A 37 20.66 7.68 -17.41
CA VAL A 37 22.14 7.59 -17.56
C VAL A 37 22.52 6.62 -18.67
N GLN A 38 21.94 5.42 -18.70
CA GLN A 38 22.29 4.39 -19.69
C GLN A 38 21.90 4.80 -21.11
N LEU A 39 20.77 5.45 -21.28
CA LEU A 39 20.36 5.98 -22.58
C LEU A 39 21.34 7.04 -23.10
N HIS A 40 21.81 7.95 -22.23
CA HIS A 40 22.85 8.91 -22.59
C HIS A 40 24.17 8.21 -22.97
N ALA A 41 24.61 7.19 -22.21
CA ALA A 41 25.78 6.38 -22.53
C ALA A 41 25.68 5.67 -23.89
N MET A 42 24.46 5.28 -24.28
CA MET A 42 24.17 4.70 -25.60
C MET A 42 24.08 5.76 -26.71
N GLY A 43 24.22 7.04 -26.41
CA GLY A 43 24.21 8.16 -27.32
C GLY A 43 22.81 8.67 -27.71
N PHE A 44 21.77 8.37 -26.91
CA PHE A 44 20.48 9.02 -27.02
C PHE A 44 20.52 10.39 -26.32
N LYS A 45 19.75 11.35 -26.84
CA LYS A 45 19.67 12.71 -26.28
C LYS A 45 18.31 12.90 -25.63
N VAL A 46 18.09 12.17 -24.53
CA VAL A 46 16.87 12.33 -23.72
C VAL A 46 16.94 13.67 -22.99
N GLU A 47 15.90 14.48 -23.11
CA GLU A 47 15.82 15.83 -22.56
C GLU A 47 14.83 15.93 -21.40
N PHE A 48 13.86 15.00 -21.34
CA PHE A 48 12.78 15.03 -20.37
C PHE A 48 12.68 13.69 -19.62
N VAL A 49 12.44 13.78 -18.31
CA VAL A 49 12.04 12.66 -17.47
C VAL A 49 10.69 12.99 -16.87
N ASP A 50 9.66 12.29 -17.35
CA ASP A 50 8.34 12.37 -16.79
C ASP A 50 8.22 11.31 -15.68
N ILE A 51 8.20 11.78 -14.45
CA ILE A 51 8.14 10.93 -13.26
C ILE A 51 6.71 10.50 -12.89
N GLY A 52 5.77 10.75 -13.82
CA GLY A 52 4.38 10.34 -13.70
C GLY A 52 3.63 11.03 -12.57
N GLY A 53 2.60 10.35 -12.13
CA GLY A 53 1.74 10.82 -11.04
C GLY A 53 1.72 9.86 -9.86
N GLY A 54 0.53 9.79 -9.25
CA GLY A 54 0.29 8.85 -8.15
C GLY A 54 0.66 9.38 -6.78
N LEU A 55 1.05 10.64 -6.63
CA LEU A 55 1.20 11.26 -5.32
C LEU A 55 -0.05 11.03 -4.48
N GLY A 56 0.17 10.52 -3.27
CA GLY A 56 -0.90 10.32 -2.32
C GLY A 56 -1.39 11.63 -1.70
N VAL A 57 -2.64 11.62 -1.28
CA VAL A 57 -3.27 12.69 -0.52
C VAL A 57 -3.57 12.17 0.88
N ASP A 58 -3.35 12.99 1.87
CA ASP A 58 -3.68 12.69 3.25
C ASP A 58 -5.15 13.02 3.52
N TYR A 59 -6.04 12.08 3.18
CA TYR A 59 -7.48 12.27 3.31
C TYR A 59 -7.97 12.15 4.76
N ASP A 60 -7.30 11.35 5.59
CA ASP A 60 -7.68 11.07 6.97
C ASP A 60 -6.91 11.93 8.00
N GLY A 61 -5.91 12.70 7.56
CA GLY A 61 -5.12 13.59 8.41
C GLY A 61 -4.10 12.88 9.31
N THR A 62 -3.92 11.56 9.17
CA THR A 62 -3.04 10.78 10.07
C THR A 62 -1.57 10.93 9.76
N ARG A 63 -1.21 11.36 8.57
CA ARG A 63 0.17 11.42 8.04
C ARG A 63 0.94 10.12 8.23
N SER A 64 0.26 9.01 7.95
CA SER A 64 0.76 7.66 8.19
C SER A 64 0.85 6.86 6.90
N SER A 65 1.86 6.00 6.81
CA SER A 65 1.96 5.01 5.73
C SER A 65 1.23 3.70 6.03
N SER A 66 0.65 3.55 7.21
CA SER A 66 -0.19 2.41 7.58
C SER A 66 -1.64 2.57 7.13
N SER A 67 -2.07 3.80 6.80
CA SER A 67 -3.37 4.07 6.20
C SER A 67 -3.25 4.24 4.69
N GLU A 68 -4.10 3.57 3.93
CA GLU A 68 -4.18 3.75 2.46
C GLU A 68 -4.81 5.11 2.08
N SER A 69 -5.47 5.77 3.04
CA SER A 69 -6.05 7.11 2.90
C SER A 69 -5.12 8.23 3.34
N SER A 70 -3.84 7.93 3.56
CA SER A 70 -2.84 8.90 4.04
C SER A 70 -1.50 8.75 3.33
N VAL A 71 -0.53 9.58 3.71
CA VAL A 71 0.85 9.56 3.18
C VAL A 71 1.84 9.90 4.28
N ASN A 72 3.05 9.34 4.20
CA ASN A 72 4.12 9.60 5.17
C ASN A 72 5.14 10.63 4.71
N TYR A 73 4.81 11.46 3.72
CA TYR A 73 5.71 12.47 3.16
C TYR A 73 4.99 13.77 2.80
N SER A 74 5.75 14.83 2.68
CA SER A 74 5.27 16.12 2.18
C SER A 74 5.57 16.30 0.68
N ILE A 75 4.87 17.25 0.04
CA ILE A 75 5.18 17.65 -1.34
C ILE A 75 6.63 18.16 -1.44
N GLN A 76 7.11 18.89 -0.43
CA GLN A 76 8.49 19.39 -0.42
C GLN A 76 9.50 18.24 -0.38
N GLU A 77 9.27 17.21 0.42
CA GLU A 77 10.13 16.01 0.47
C GLU A 77 10.15 15.30 -0.88
N TYR A 78 8.97 15.10 -1.49
CA TYR A 78 8.88 14.53 -2.83
C TYR A 78 9.68 15.31 -3.87
N VAL A 79 9.57 16.64 -3.89
CA VAL A 79 10.32 17.50 -4.82
C VAL A 79 11.81 17.41 -4.57
N ASN A 80 12.25 17.48 -3.31
CA ASN A 80 13.65 17.40 -2.94
C ASN A 80 14.26 16.05 -3.38
N ASP A 81 13.57 14.94 -3.11
CA ASP A 81 14.03 13.61 -3.49
C ASP A 81 14.09 13.42 -5.01
N SER A 82 13.09 13.96 -5.72
CA SER A 82 13.02 13.86 -7.18
C SER A 82 14.17 14.63 -7.84
N ILE A 83 14.42 15.86 -7.40
CA ILE A 83 15.48 16.70 -7.94
C ILE A 83 16.84 16.12 -7.57
N SER A 84 17.11 15.84 -6.29
CA SER A 84 18.42 15.38 -5.86
C SER A 84 18.82 14.06 -6.54
N THR A 85 17.88 13.10 -6.68
CA THR A 85 18.18 11.82 -7.33
C THR A 85 18.63 11.98 -8.79
N LEU A 86 17.96 12.84 -9.55
CA LEU A 86 18.29 13.07 -10.96
C LEU A 86 19.54 13.93 -11.15
N VAL A 87 19.72 14.94 -10.29
CA VAL A 87 20.93 15.80 -10.29
C VAL A 87 22.15 14.95 -9.95
N ASP A 88 22.14 14.20 -8.84
CA ASP A 88 23.27 13.37 -8.41
C ASP A 88 23.66 12.34 -9.48
N ALA A 89 22.66 11.71 -10.12
CA ALA A 89 22.91 10.75 -11.20
C ALA A 89 23.52 11.43 -12.44
N SER A 90 23.05 12.62 -12.77
CA SER A 90 23.56 13.38 -13.93
C SER A 90 24.97 13.89 -13.71
N ASP A 91 25.22 14.51 -12.55
CA ASP A 91 26.56 15.06 -12.20
C ASP A 91 27.60 13.96 -12.12
N LYS A 92 27.28 12.83 -11.48
CA LYS A 92 28.18 11.67 -11.37
C LYS A 92 28.62 11.12 -12.74
N ASN A 93 27.76 11.24 -13.74
CA ASN A 93 28.03 10.70 -15.08
C ASN A 93 28.39 11.78 -16.12
N GLY A 94 28.47 13.05 -15.72
CA GLY A 94 28.83 14.16 -16.61
C GLY A 94 27.84 14.37 -17.75
N ILE A 95 26.55 14.14 -17.50
CA ILE A 95 25.46 14.30 -18.49
C ILE A 95 24.57 15.48 -18.10
N PRO A 96 23.81 16.08 -19.06
CA PRO A 96 22.89 17.18 -18.75
C PRO A 96 21.86 16.81 -17.72
N HIS A 97 21.40 17.78 -16.93
CA HIS A 97 20.23 17.59 -16.08
C HIS A 97 18.95 17.53 -16.95
N PRO A 98 18.02 16.59 -16.73
CA PRO A 98 16.79 16.53 -17.48
C PRO A 98 15.80 17.62 -17.03
N ASN A 99 14.88 17.98 -17.93
CA ASN A 99 13.64 18.64 -17.53
C ASN A 99 12.71 17.60 -16.88
N ILE A 100 12.17 17.93 -15.71
CA ILE A 100 11.27 17.04 -14.98
C ILE A 100 9.83 17.41 -15.28
N ILE A 101 9.03 16.40 -15.63
CA ILE A 101 7.59 16.51 -15.79
C ILE A 101 6.93 15.68 -14.70
N THR A 102 5.82 16.17 -14.14
CA THR A 102 5.00 15.46 -13.15
C THR A 102 3.53 15.48 -13.55
N GLU A 103 2.82 14.39 -13.30
CA GLU A 103 1.39 14.23 -13.55
C GLU A 103 0.59 14.21 -12.25
N SER A 104 0.89 15.12 -11.32
CA SER A 104 0.40 15.13 -9.94
C SER A 104 -1.01 15.73 -9.78
N GLY A 105 -1.93 15.42 -10.71
CA GLY A 105 -3.28 16.01 -10.76
C GLY A 105 -4.06 15.88 -9.46
N ARG A 106 -4.12 14.67 -8.88
CA ARG A 106 -4.82 14.43 -7.61
C ARG A 106 -4.28 15.30 -6.48
N ALA A 107 -2.97 15.35 -6.30
CA ALA A 107 -2.35 16.15 -5.24
C ALA A 107 -2.65 17.64 -5.35
N LEU A 108 -2.83 18.15 -6.56
CA LEU A 108 -3.17 19.57 -6.82
C LEU A 108 -4.66 19.85 -6.63
N THR A 109 -5.55 18.91 -6.97
CA THR A 109 -6.99 19.18 -7.08
C THR A 109 -7.85 18.52 -6.00
N ALA A 110 -7.32 17.58 -5.22
CA ALA A 110 -8.11 16.80 -4.25
C ALA A 110 -8.82 17.67 -3.20
N HIS A 111 -8.23 18.79 -2.83
CA HIS A 111 -8.77 19.68 -1.78
C HIS A 111 -9.72 20.78 -2.31
N HIS A 112 -10.02 20.81 -3.60
CA HIS A 112 -10.86 21.87 -4.18
C HIS A 112 -12.35 21.72 -3.86
N SER A 113 -12.78 20.51 -3.49
CA SER A 113 -14.17 20.22 -3.12
C SER A 113 -14.25 19.14 -2.04
N VAL A 114 -15.33 19.18 -1.27
CA VAL A 114 -15.66 18.20 -0.22
C VAL A 114 -17.06 17.69 -0.46
N LEU A 115 -17.25 16.38 -0.42
CA LEU A 115 -18.56 15.75 -0.44
C LEU A 115 -18.96 15.45 1.01
N ILE A 116 -20.12 15.98 1.41
CA ILE A 116 -20.73 15.70 2.70
C ILE A 116 -22.00 14.89 2.44
N PHE A 117 -22.12 13.74 3.10
CA PHE A 117 -23.30 12.88 2.99
C PHE A 117 -23.63 12.22 4.33
N GLU A 118 -24.87 11.83 4.49
CA GLU A 118 -25.34 11.09 5.64
C GLU A 118 -25.11 9.58 5.42
N VAL A 119 -24.68 8.87 6.47
CA VAL A 119 -24.59 7.41 6.42
C VAL A 119 -26.00 6.85 6.57
N LEU A 120 -26.52 6.22 5.50
CA LEU A 120 -27.88 5.68 5.47
C LEU A 120 -27.96 4.30 6.10
N GLU A 121 -26.91 3.50 5.93
CA GLU A 121 -26.87 2.10 6.39
C GLU A 121 -25.40 1.67 6.59
N THR A 122 -25.19 0.77 7.54
CA THR A 122 -23.91 0.09 7.76
C THR A 122 -24.12 -1.41 7.71
N THR A 123 -23.20 -2.12 7.06
CA THR A 123 -23.15 -3.58 7.10
C THR A 123 -22.13 -3.99 8.16
N THR A 124 -22.59 -4.73 9.15
CA THR A 124 -21.71 -5.34 10.16
C THR A 124 -21.43 -6.79 9.79
N LEU A 125 -20.20 -7.22 10.05
CA LEU A 125 -19.84 -8.63 9.92
C LEU A 125 -20.42 -9.41 11.08
N PRO A 126 -20.77 -10.72 10.88
CA PRO A 126 -21.28 -11.56 11.94
C PRO A 126 -20.24 -11.67 13.06
N GLU A 127 -20.71 -11.50 14.28
CA GLU A 127 -19.91 -11.66 15.49
C GLU A 127 -20.22 -12.99 16.18
N TRP A 128 -19.32 -13.38 17.07
CA TRP A 128 -19.57 -14.49 17.98
C TRP A 128 -20.63 -14.06 18.98
N ASP A 129 -21.53 -14.96 19.30
CA ASP A 129 -22.57 -14.73 20.31
C ASP A 129 -22.01 -15.15 21.67
N ASP A 130 -22.08 -14.27 22.68
CA ASP A 130 -21.60 -14.55 24.04
C ASP A 130 -22.31 -15.76 24.70
N ASP A 131 -23.49 -16.11 24.21
CA ASP A 131 -24.25 -17.28 24.65
C ASP A 131 -23.85 -18.59 23.92
N GLU A 132 -22.98 -18.51 22.92
CA GLU A 132 -22.48 -19.66 22.15
C GLU A 132 -21.23 -20.25 22.77
N GLU A 133 -21.32 -21.43 23.36
CA GLU A 133 -20.20 -22.11 24.00
C GLU A 133 -19.35 -22.86 22.95
N VAL A 134 -18.02 -22.72 23.05
CA VAL A 134 -17.06 -23.59 22.35
C VAL A 134 -16.74 -24.78 23.24
N THR A 135 -16.83 -25.97 22.67
CA THR A 135 -16.66 -27.24 23.38
C THR A 135 -15.42 -27.98 22.91
N GLU A 136 -15.02 -29.06 23.62
CA GLU A 136 -13.94 -29.95 23.21
C GLU A 136 -14.23 -30.69 21.87
N GLU A 137 -15.48 -30.69 21.41
CA GLU A 137 -15.89 -31.29 20.13
C GLU A 137 -15.65 -30.35 18.92
N ASP A 138 -15.48 -29.05 19.17
CA ASP A 138 -15.17 -28.10 18.12
C ASP A 138 -13.71 -28.23 17.67
N HIS A 139 -13.42 -27.82 16.43
CA HIS A 139 -12.08 -27.90 15.86
C HIS A 139 -11.07 -27.10 16.69
N GLU A 140 -9.83 -27.61 16.81
CA GLU A 140 -8.76 -26.99 17.62
C GLU A 140 -8.54 -25.50 17.31
N LEU A 141 -8.61 -25.09 16.03
CA LEU A 141 -8.46 -23.68 15.64
C LEU A 141 -9.62 -22.81 16.16
N VAL A 142 -10.83 -23.38 16.31
CA VAL A 142 -11.97 -22.66 16.92
C VAL A 142 -11.73 -22.46 18.41
N GLN A 143 -11.27 -23.50 19.10
CA GLN A 143 -10.95 -23.45 20.53
C GLN A 143 -9.83 -22.45 20.81
N GLU A 144 -8.77 -22.44 19.99
CA GLU A 144 -7.64 -21.54 20.11
C GLU A 144 -8.08 -20.08 19.90
N LEU A 145 -8.82 -19.80 18.83
CA LEU A 145 -9.30 -18.44 18.53
C LEU A 145 -10.31 -17.93 19.56
N TYR A 146 -11.15 -18.82 20.10
CA TYR A 146 -12.04 -18.52 21.22
C TYR A 146 -11.25 -18.12 22.48
N GLY A 147 -10.19 -18.86 22.81
CA GLY A 147 -9.31 -18.54 23.93
C GLY A 147 -8.65 -17.15 23.79
N ILE A 148 -8.27 -16.75 22.57
CA ILE A 148 -7.76 -15.42 22.29
C ILE A 148 -8.83 -14.36 22.52
N TRP A 149 -10.04 -14.57 22.02
CA TRP A 149 -11.17 -13.65 22.17
C TRP A 149 -11.60 -13.51 23.65
N ASP A 150 -11.76 -14.60 24.38
CA ASP A 150 -12.19 -14.62 25.79
C ASP A 150 -11.17 -13.92 26.72
N THR A 151 -9.88 -13.99 26.40
CA THR A 151 -8.81 -13.39 27.21
C THR A 151 -8.34 -12.03 26.68
N LEU A 152 -9.00 -11.47 25.69
CA LEU A 152 -8.61 -10.22 25.03
C LEU A 152 -8.56 -9.06 26.03
N ASN A 153 -7.44 -8.34 26.03
CA ASN A 153 -7.29 -7.13 26.81
C ASN A 153 -6.38 -6.12 26.10
N GLN A 154 -6.42 -4.85 26.53
CA GLN A 154 -5.71 -3.75 25.88
C GLN A 154 -4.19 -3.96 25.73
N ASN A 155 -3.56 -4.71 26.63
CA ASN A 155 -2.12 -4.93 26.60
C ASN A 155 -1.67 -6.00 25.59
N LYS A 156 -2.61 -6.83 25.12
CA LYS A 156 -2.36 -7.94 24.20
C LYS A 156 -2.98 -7.79 22.82
N MET A 157 -3.54 -6.61 22.50
CA MET A 157 -4.26 -6.39 21.25
C MET A 157 -3.44 -6.72 19.99
N LEU A 158 -2.17 -6.32 19.96
CA LEU A 158 -1.33 -6.55 18.79
C LEU A 158 -0.97 -8.03 18.61
N GLU A 159 -0.70 -8.73 19.71
CA GLU A 159 -0.44 -10.17 19.72
C GLU A 159 -1.69 -10.94 19.28
N ALA A 160 -2.84 -10.65 19.90
CA ALA A 160 -4.13 -11.24 19.55
C ALA A 160 -4.51 -11.00 18.06
N TRP A 161 -4.20 -9.83 17.53
CA TRP A 161 -4.42 -9.52 16.12
C TRP A 161 -3.57 -10.40 15.19
N HIS A 162 -2.28 -10.59 15.50
CA HIS A 162 -1.40 -11.44 14.70
C HIS A 162 -1.83 -12.90 14.75
N ASP A 163 -2.12 -13.40 15.96
CA ASP A 163 -2.51 -14.81 16.18
C ASP A 163 -3.86 -15.10 15.50
N ALA A 164 -4.84 -14.21 15.64
CA ALA A 164 -6.14 -14.36 14.98
C ALA A 164 -6.02 -14.34 13.46
N GLN A 165 -5.14 -13.51 12.88
CA GLN A 165 -4.88 -13.54 11.43
C GLN A 165 -4.29 -14.87 10.98
N GLN A 166 -3.30 -15.38 11.71
CA GLN A 166 -2.65 -16.65 11.40
C GLN A 166 -3.66 -17.80 11.42
N ILE A 167 -4.48 -17.91 12.49
CA ILE A 167 -5.51 -18.94 12.63
C ILE A 167 -6.52 -18.86 11.48
N ARG A 168 -6.95 -17.66 11.12
CA ARG A 168 -7.88 -17.45 10.01
C ARG A 168 -7.30 -17.89 8.67
N GLU A 169 -6.04 -17.56 8.39
CA GLU A 169 -5.33 -17.97 7.16
C GLU A 169 -5.18 -19.49 7.10
N GLU A 170 -4.79 -20.12 8.21
CA GLU A 170 -4.68 -21.58 8.33
C GLU A 170 -6.03 -22.28 8.11
N ALA A 171 -7.10 -21.79 8.72
CA ALA A 171 -8.44 -22.32 8.53
C ALA A 171 -8.92 -22.18 7.09
N LEU A 172 -8.56 -21.09 6.40
CA LEU A 172 -8.88 -20.91 4.98
C LEU A 172 -8.14 -21.94 4.12
N ASP A 173 -6.89 -22.20 4.43
CA ASP A 173 -6.08 -23.17 3.71
C ASP A 173 -6.62 -24.60 3.91
N LEU A 174 -6.90 -24.99 5.15
CA LEU A 174 -7.51 -26.28 5.49
C LEU A 174 -8.89 -26.46 4.86
N PHE A 175 -9.72 -25.41 4.82
CA PHE A 175 -11.01 -25.44 4.15
C PHE A 175 -10.85 -25.63 2.64
N SER A 176 -9.88 -24.95 2.01
CA SER A 176 -9.64 -25.06 0.57
C SER A 176 -9.17 -26.46 0.16
N HIS A 177 -8.56 -27.21 1.08
CA HIS A 177 -8.15 -28.59 0.92
C HIS A 177 -9.20 -29.61 1.37
N GLY A 178 -10.38 -29.17 1.83
CA GLY A 178 -11.46 -30.03 2.28
C GLY A 178 -11.20 -30.75 3.61
N ILE A 179 -10.29 -30.23 4.43
CA ILE A 179 -9.91 -30.79 5.74
C ILE A 179 -10.89 -30.32 6.83
N VAL A 180 -11.24 -29.03 6.83
CA VAL A 180 -12.26 -28.47 7.70
C VAL A 180 -13.56 -28.23 6.95
N ASP A 181 -14.69 -28.30 7.64
CA ASP A 181 -16.01 -28.09 7.08
C ASP A 181 -16.45 -26.61 7.08
N LEU A 182 -17.59 -26.33 6.47
CA LEU A 182 -18.13 -24.97 6.37
C LEU A 182 -18.55 -24.42 7.74
N LYS A 183 -18.98 -25.28 8.67
CA LYS A 183 -19.37 -24.86 10.02
C LYS A 183 -18.15 -24.31 10.76
N THR A 184 -17.07 -25.07 10.79
CA THR A 184 -15.78 -24.68 11.39
C THR A 184 -15.26 -23.38 10.79
N ARG A 185 -15.32 -23.27 9.45
CA ARG A 185 -14.91 -22.05 8.75
C ARG A 185 -15.76 -20.83 9.17
N ALA A 186 -17.08 -21.01 9.31
CA ALA A 186 -17.99 -19.93 9.72
C ALA A 186 -17.75 -19.51 11.19
N GLN A 187 -17.48 -20.46 12.08
CA GLN A 187 -17.15 -20.18 13.49
C GLN A 187 -15.87 -19.33 13.57
N ILE A 188 -14.82 -19.70 12.83
CA ILE A 188 -13.55 -18.95 12.78
C ILE A 188 -13.74 -17.54 12.23
N GLU A 189 -14.50 -17.36 11.16
CA GLU A 189 -14.78 -16.00 10.64
C GLU A 189 -15.51 -15.13 11.66
N ARG A 190 -16.48 -15.67 12.40
CA ARG A 190 -17.22 -14.93 13.43
C ARG A 190 -16.32 -14.55 14.60
N LEU A 191 -15.54 -15.48 15.12
CA LEU A 191 -14.55 -15.24 16.19
C LEU A 191 -13.51 -14.23 15.76
N TYR A 192 -12.95 -14.38 14.55
CA TYR A 192 -11.98 -13.45 13.99
C TYR A 192 -12.49 -12.00 14.01
N TRP A 193 -13.71 -11.78 13.51
CA TRP A 193 -14.29 -10.43 13.49
C TRP A 193 -14.62 -9.91 14.87
N SER A 194 -14.90 -10.79 15.84
CA SER A 194 -15.08 -10.42 17.24
C SER A 194 -13.76 -9.97 17.90
N VAL A 195 -12.64 -10.60 17.55
CA VAL A 195 -11.30 -10.17 18.00
C VAL A 195 -10.87 -8.85 17.35
N MET A 196 -11.28 -8.60 16.09
CA MET A 196 -10.90 -7.40 15.31
C MET A 196 -11.68 -6.14 15.72
N ARG A 197 -12.66 -6.22 16.57
CA ARG A 197 -13.53 -5.14 17.00
C ARG A 197 -13.10 -4.51 18.31
#